data_a7694bd7238be568d668c2670a20bdc9
#
_entry.id   a7694bd7238be568d668c2670a20bdc9
#
_cell.length_a   1.000
_cell.length_b   1.000
_cell.length_c   1.000
_cell.angle_alpha   90.00
_cell.angle_beta   90.00
_cell.angle_gamma   90.00
#
_symmetry.space_group_name_H-M   'P 1'
#
loop_
_entity.id
_entity.type
_entity.pdbx_description
1 polymer ?
#
loop_
_entity_poly.entity_id
_entity_poly.type
_entity_poly.pdbx_seq_one_letter_code
_entity_poly.pdbx_strand_id
1 'polypeptide(L)'
;MSEGYLITNSTAENRTQVDILIASIKKIDPLRQVSVVTNDKSISFIEADQIIYLEEQNPTLAYFKSLLSSPYNKTISFLPDQILTMFDTNVWENLRSLNSIVIPKNKFLFNDEIINPNLYPTSSAELKSFDLESIPNAIYFNKDKNCNDVFGLAVILSANYHQDDYISFFVDKEHSMPPLPEFIWPSWVLSMLRSITDEKIQTFDFVHCIDLSIQANNYINNNWTRRWSEFLTYWVNEQGVIKIENFVQHGLIKYESDAWLTKETLKNLKLNDAILK
;
A
#
# COMPACT_ATOMS: atom_id res chain seq x y z
N MET A 1 -15.25 20.31 -2.47
CA MET A 1 -14.37 19.29 -3.09
C MET A 1 -14.47 18.06 -2.22
N SER A 2 -14.70 16.89 -2.81
CA SER A 2 -14.82 15.64 -2.06
C SER A 2 -13.42 15.07 -1.73
N GLU A 3 -13.27 14.66 -0.48
CA GLU A 3 -12.08 13.99 0.03
C GLU A 3 -12.47 12.59 0.52
N GLY A 4 -11.64 11.59 0.30
CA GLY A 4 -11.95 10.24 0.74
C GLY A 4 -10.81 9.25 0.58
N TYR A 5 -11.06 8.06 1.08
CA TYR A 5 -10.13 6.95 1.03
C TYR A 5 -10.53 5.95 -0.05
N LEU A 6 -9.54 5.40 -0.72
CA LEU A 6 -9.71 4.37 -1.74
C LEU A 6 -8.91 3.14 -1.35
N ILE A 7 -9.55 1.98 -1.34
CA ILE A 7 -8.87 0.70 -1.17
C ILE A 7 -8.83 0.01 -2.53
N THR A 8 -7.63 -0.31 -3.00
CA THR A 8 -7.40 -0.91 -4.32
C THR A 8 -7.17 -2.41 -4.21
N ASN A 9 -7.24 -3.14 -5.34
CA ASN A 9 -6.91 -4.57 -5.44
C ASN A 9 -7.66 -5.48 -4.46
N SER A 10 -8.93 -5.17 -4.19
CA SER A 10 -9.75 -5.97 -3.29
C SER A 10 -10.34 -7.17 -4.04
N THR A 11 -10.21 -8.36 -3.45
CA THR A 11 -10.65 -9.64 -3.98
C THR A 11 -11.44 -10.41 -2.91
N ALA A 12 -12.04 -11.53 -3.29
CA ALA A 12 -12.71 -12.43 -2.32
C ALA A 12 -11.73 -12.93 -1.24
N GLU A 13 -10.49 -13.20 -1.62
CA GLU A 13 -9.48 -13.77 -0.73
C GLU A 13 -9.05 -12.79 0.37
N ASN A 14 -8.97 -11.48 0.05
CA ASN A 14 -8.55 -10.45 1.01
C ASN A 14 -9.73 -9.67 1.62
N ARG A 15 -10.97 -10.13 1.46
CA ARG A 15 -12.17 -9.44 1.96
C ARG A 15 -12.08 -9.06 3.44
N THR A 16 -11.70 -10.00 4.29
CA THR A 16 -11.58 -9.75 5.74
C THR A 16 -10.57 -8.65 6.04
N GLN A 17 -9.45 -8.62 5.34
CA GLN A 17 -8.42 -7.58 5.48
C GLN A 17 -8.97 -6.22 5.07
N VAL A 18 -9.72 -6.15 3.96
CA VAL A 18 -10.38 -4.92 3.51
C VAL A 18 -11.40 -4.43 4.55
N ASP A 19 -12.24 -5.30 5.08
CA ASP A 19 -13.23 -4.93 6.10
C ASP A 19 -12.56 -4.39 7.37
N ILE A 20 -11.44 -4.99 7.79
CA ILE A 20 -10.63 -4.50 8.93
C ILE A 20 -10.04 -3.12 8.63
N LEU A 21 -9.48 -2.92 7.45
CA LEU A 21 -8.94 -1.63 7.05
C LEU A 21 -10.03 -0.55 7.02
N ILE A 22 -11.19 -0.84 6.44
CA ILE A 22 -12.35 0.08 6.43
C ILE A 22 -12.72 0.46 7.88
N ALA A 23 -12.91 -0.53 8.74
CA ALA A 23 -13.29 -0.29 10.13
C ALA A 23 -12.24 0.53 10.89
N SER A 24 -10.95 0.30 10.63
CA SER A 24 -9.86 1.09 11.22
C SER A 24 -9.88 2.54 10.74
N ILE A 25 -10.11 2.78 9.45
CA ILE A 25 -10.26 4.11 8.88
C ILE A 25 -11.47 4.82 9.49
N LYS A 26 -12.64 4.17 9.48
CA LYS A 26 -13.90 4.74 10.02
C LYS A 26 -13.82 5.08 11.50
N LYS A 27 -13.04 4.33 12.26
CA LYS A 27 -12.81 4.61 13.67
C LYS A 27 -11.99 5.88 13.90
N ILE A 28 -11.03 6.18 13.03
CA ILE A 28 -10.11 7.32 13.14
C ILE A 28 -10.68 8.55 12.44
N ASP A 29 -11.27 8.36 11.27
CA ASP A 29 -11.81 9.43 10.42
C ASP A 29 -13.23 9.09 9.95
N PRO A 30 -14.22 9.13 10.88
CA PRO A 30 -15.58 8.65 10.61
C PRO A 30 -16.35 9.51 9.61
N LEU A 31 -15.89 10.73 9.36
CA LEU A 31 -16.59 11.68 8.49
C LEU A 31 -16.23 11.51 7.00
N ARG A 32 -15.11 10.86 6.70
CA ARG A 32 -14.69 10.65 5.31
C ARG A 32 -15.21 9.36 4.76
N GLN A 33 -15.54 9.40 3.48
CA GLN A 33 -16.02 8.25 2.75
C GLN A 33 -14.86 7.30 2.39
N VAL A 34 -15.17 6.01 2.35
CA VAL A 34 -14.28 4.94 1.96
C VAL A 34 -14.88 4.20 0.77
N SER A 35 -14.19 4.23 -0.37
CA SER A 35 -14.54 3.44 -1.55
C SER A 35 -13.60 2.26 -1.71
N VAL A 36 -14.14 1.15 -2.19
CA VAL A 36 -13.37 -0.08 -2.44
C VAL A 36 -13.47 -0.43 -3.92
N VAL A 37 -12.34 -0.74 -4.54
CA VAL A 37 -12.28 -1.24 -5.91
C VAL A 37 -12.06 -2.74 -5.90
N THR A 38 -12.92 -3.48 -6.57
CA THR A 38 -12.86 -4.95 -6.65
C THR A 38 -13.11 -5.43 -8.07
N ASN A 39 -12.58 -6.59 -8.41
CA ASN A 39 -12.87 -7.30 -9.66
C ASN A 39 -13.99 -8.33 -9.53
N ASP A 40 -14.57 -8.51 -8.34
CA ASP A 40 -15.63 -9.47 -8.07
C ASP A 40 -16.96 -8.78 -7.72
N LYS A 41 -17.96 -8.95 -8.60
CA LYS A 41 -19.31 -8.38 -8.44
C LYS A 41 -20.11 -8.99 -7.29
N SER A 42 -19.72 -10.17 -6.82
CA SER A 42 -20.46 -10.89 -5.78
C SER A 42 -20.09 -10.45 -4.37
N ILE A 43 -19.00 -9.67 -4.21
CA ILE A 43 -18.48 -9.26 -2.92
C ILE A 43 -19.17 -7.99 -2.42
N SER A 44 -19.52 -7.99 -1.14
CA SER A 44 -19.89 -6.82 -0.38
C SER A 44 -18.89 -6.59 0.75
N PHE A 45 -18.60 -5.35 1.05
CA PHE A 45 -17.71 -4.95 2.14
C PHE A 45 -18.51 -4.25 3.23
N ILE A 46 -18.18 -4.56 4.49
CA ILE A 46 -18.84 -3.97 5.64
C ILE A 46 -18.41 -2.51 5.76
N GLU A 47 -19.38 -1.59 5.90
CA GLU A 47 -19.13 -0.15 6.07
C GLU A 47 -18.40 0.57 4.91
N ALA A 48 -18.22 -0.07 3.75
CA ALA A 48 -17.79 0.65 2.55
C ALA A 48 -18.91 1.60 2.10
N ASP A 49 -18.59 2.87 1.85
CA ASP A 49 -19.59 3.84 1.35
C ASP A 49 -19.88 3.63 -0.13
N GLN A 50 -18.92 3.10 -0.88
CA GLN A 50 -19.06 2.79 -2.29
C GLN A 50 -18.19 1.60 -2.70
N ILE A 51 -18.73 0.74 -3.55
CA ILE A 51 -17.99 -0.35 -4.20
C ILE A 51 -17.92 -0.02 -5.69
N ILE A 52 -16.71 -0.08 -6.23
CA ILE A 52 -16.41 0.18 -7.65
C ILE A 52 -15.96 -1.14 -8.25
N TYR A 53 -16.69 -1.61 -9.25
CA TYR A 53 -16.33 -2.81 -9.97
C TYR A 53 -15.41 -2.49 -11.15
N LEU A 54 -14.27 -3.19 -11.22
CA LEU A 54 -13.28 -3.05 -12.28
C LEU A 54 -12.88 -4.43 -12.80
N GLU A 55 -13.29 -4.74 -14.04
CA GLU A 55 -12.92 -5.99 -14.70
C GLU A 55 -11.53 -5.86 -15.32
N GLU A 56 -10.50 -6.32 -14.59
CA GLU A 56 -9.12 -6.33 -15.05
C GLU A 56 -8.39 -7.53 -14.45
N GLN A 57 -7.67 -8.28 -15.28
CA GLN A 57 -6.91 -9.47 -14.87
C GLN A 57 -5.43 -9.16 -14.59
N ASN A 58 -4.87 -8.19 -15.29
CA ASN A 58 -3.51 -7.75 -15.03
C ASN A 58 -3.46 -6.94 -13.72
N PRO A 59 -2.76 -7.40 -12.67
CA PRO A 59 -2.79 -6.75 -11.36
C PRO A 59 -2.23 -5.33 -11.37
N THR A 60 -1.26 -5.03 -12.23
CA THR A 60 -0.69 -3.69 -12.35
C THR A 60 -1.65 -2.74 -13.07
N LEU A 61 -2.29 -3.20 -14.13
CA LEU A 61 -3.36 -2.44 -14.78
C LEU A 61 -4.54 -2.21 -13.84
N ALA A 62 -4.96 -3.23 -13.10
CA ALA A 62 -6.01 -3.14 -12.10
C ALA A 62 -5.68 -2.06 -11.05
N TYR A 63 -4.44 -2.03 -10.58
CA TYR A 63 -3.97 -1.03 -9.61
C TYR A 63 -4.11 0.40 -10.14
N PHE A 64 -3.52 0.72 -11.31
CA PHE A 64 -3.57 2.08 -11.86
C PHE A 64 -4.96 2.49 -12.33
N LYS A 65 -5.74 1.59 -12.94
CA LYS A 65 -7.14 1.83 -13.28
C LYS A 65 -7.99 2.08 -12.02
N SER A 66 -7.67 1.41 -10.90
CA SER A 66 -8.33 1.66 -9.61
C SER A 66 -8.09 3.09 -9.13
N LEU A 67 -6.86 3.60 -9.20
CA LEU A 67 -6.55 4.98 -8.83
C LEU A 67 -7.32 5.98 -9.69
N LEU A 68 -7.38 5.77 -11.01
CA LEU A 68 -8.16 6.60 -11.94
C LEU A 68 -9.66 6.57 -11.67
N SER A 69 -10.18 5.45 -11.16
CA SER A 69 -11.61 5.27 -10.86
C SER A 69 -12.06 5.94 -9.56
N SER A 70 -11.15 6.52 -8.78
CA SER A 70 -11.52 7.19 -7.52
C SER A 70 -12.71 8.15 -7.71
N PRO A 71 -13.73 8.10 -6.85
CA PRO A 71 -14.86 9.02 -6.95
C PRO A 71 -14.57 10.39 -6.31
N TYR A 72 -13.41 10.53 -5.65
CA TYR A 72 -13.04 11.74 -4.92
C TYR A 72 -12.10 12.64 -5.71
N ASN A 73 -12.17 13.94 -5.46
CA ASN A 73 -11.23 14.90 -6.04
C ASN A 73 -9.85 14.78 -5.39
N LYS A 74 -9.82 14.50 -4.08
CA LYS A 74 -8.59 14.25 -3.32
C LYS A 74 -8.70 12.91 -2.63
N THR A 75 -7.72 12.06 -2.86
CA THR A 75 -7.77 10.65 -2.47
C THR A 75 -6.51 10.26 -1.71
N ILE A 76 -6.67 9.56 -0.60
CA ILE A 76 -5.62 8.72 -0.03
C ILE A 76 -5.98 7.28 -0.38
N SER A 77 -5.13 6.60 -1.13
CA SER A 77 -5.31 5.20 -1.49
C SER A 77 -4.44 4.29 -0.64
N PHE A 78 -5.01 3.15 -0.24
CA PHE A 78 -4.37 2.11 0.55
C PHE A 78 -4.45 0.74 -0.16
N LEU A 79 -3.58 -0.18 0.27
CA LEU A 79 -3.62 -1.60 -0.09
C LEU A 79 -4.48 -2.38 0.92
N PRO A 80 -5.00 -3.57 0.58
CA PRO A 80 -5.90 -4.33 1.45
C PRO A 80 -5.27 -4.84 2.76
N ASP A 81 -4.00 -5.25 2.70
CA ASP A 81 -3.24 -5.91 3.77
C ASP A 81 -2.68 -4.92 4.83
N GLN A 82 -3.52 -3.97 5.22
CA GLN A 82 -3.11 -2.86 6.08
C GLN A 82 -4.13 -2.58 7.18
N ILE A 83 -3.67 -1.93 8.23
CA ILE A 83 -4.51 -1.39 9.30
C ILE A 83 -4.05 0.02 9.66
N LEU A 84 -4.99 0.95 9.78
CA LEU A 84 -4.70 2.32 10.18
C LEU A 84 -4.85 2.47 11.70
N THR A 85 -3.86 3.04 12.37
CA THR A 85 -3.87 3.29 13.80
C THR A 85 -3.25 4.65 14.13
N MET A 86 -3.82 5.36 15.10
CA MET A 86 -3.32 6.65 15.60
C MET A 86 -2.90 7.64 14.49
N PHE A 87 -3.71 7.72 13.43
CA PHE A 87 -3.44 8.61 12.30
C PHE A 87 -3.93 10.03 12.59
N ASP A 88 -3.10 11.03 12.30
CA ASP A 88 -3.48 12.44 12.42
C ASP A 88 -4.27 12.89 11.19
N THR A 89 -5.57 13.08 11.36
CA THR A 89 -6.46 13.54 10.28
C THR A 89 -6.20 14.96 9.80
N ASN A 90 -5.43 15.77 10.55
CA ASN A 90 -5.01 17.12 10.11
C ASN A 90 -4.08 17.06 8.88
N VAL A 91 -3.51 15.89 8.59
CA VAL A 91 -2.70 15.69 7.38
C VAL A 91 -3.43 16.11 6.10
N TRP A 92 -4.77 16.00 6.06
CA TRP A 92 -5.56 16.46 4.92
C TRP A 92 -5.39 17.95 4.64
N GLU A 93 -5.20 18.78 5.66
CA GLU A 93 -4.97 20.22 5.48
C GLU A 93 -3.66 20.48 4.76
N ASN A 94 -2.60 19.77 5.15
CA ASN A 94 -1.30 19.85 4.50
C ASN A 94 -1.36 19.36 3.05
N LEU A 95 -2.02 18.21 2.83
CA LEU A 95 -2.16 17.61 1.51
C LEU A 95 -3.01 18.45 0.55
N ARG A 96 -3.97 19.24 1.07
CA ARG A 96 -4.82 20.11 0.23
C ARG A 96 -4.03 21.16 -0.57
N SER A 97 -2.89 21.57 -0.07
CA SER A 97 -2.02 22.54 -0.75
C SER A 97 -1.19 21.92 -1.86
N LEU A 98 -1.09 20.57 -1.92
CA LEU A 98 -0.30 19.85 -2.90
C LEU A 98 -1.13 19.52 -4.13
N ASN A 99 -0.63 19.91 -5.30
CA ASN A 99 -1.27 19.63 -6.60
C ASN A 99 -0.54 18.52 -7.35
N SER A 100 -0.11 17.49 -6.64
CA SER A 100 0.68 16.41 -7.19
C SER A 100 0.27 15.06 -6.61
N ILE A 101 0.85 14.02 -7.15
CA ILE A 101 0.82 12.69 -6.55
C ILE A 101 1.87 12.68 -5.45
N VAL A 102 1.49 12.26 -4.25
CA VAL A 102 2.40 12.18 -3.10
C VAL A 102 2.47 10.75 -2.59
N ILE A 103 3.67 10.27 -2.42
CA ILE A 103 3.95 8.94 -1.84
C ILE A 103 4.80 9.11 -0.58
N PRO A 104 4.61 8.27 0.45
CA PRO A 104 5.50 8.25 1.61
C PRO A 104 6.93 7.98 1.18
N LYS A 105 7.85 8.78 1.70
CA LYS A 105 9.28 8.67 1.38
C LYS A 105 9.91 7.44 2.04
N ASN A 106 9.54 7.22 3.30
CA ASN A 106 10.16 6.21 4.12
C ASN A 106 9.17 5.10 4.48
N LYS A 107 9.69 3.90 4.67
CA LYS A 107 9.03 2.81 5.36
C LYS A 107 9.81 2.51 6.63
N PHE A 108 9.11 2.06 7.64
CA PHE A 108 9.66 1.87 8.96
C PHE A 108 9.46 0.43 9.44
N LEU A 109 10.37 -0.03 10.27
CA LEU A 109 10.17 -1.20 11.10
C LEU A 109 9.29 -0.83 12.30
N PHE A 110 8.83 -1.83 13.03
CA PHE A 110 8.00 -1.66 14.23
C PHE A 110 8.69 -0.86 15.36
N ASN A 111 10.01 -0.71 15.32
CA ASN A 111 10.83 0.04 16.27
C ASN A 111 11.20 1.45 15.76
N ASP A 112 10.48 1.96 14.76
CA ASP A 112 10.69 3.26 14.10
C ASP A 112 12.02 3.40 13.34
N GLU A 113 12.77 2.32 13.15
CA GLU A 113 13.94 2.36 12.27
C GLU A 113 13.51 2.43 10.81
N ILE A 114 14.14 3.30 10.05
CA ILE A 114 13.92 3.39 8.60
C ILE A 114 14.43 2.10 7.94
N ILE A 115 13.57 1.47 7.16
CA ILE A 115 13.94 0.28 6.41
C ILE A 115 14.96 0.67 5.34
N ASN A 116 16.12 0.02 5.40
CA ASN A 116 17.13 0.20 4.37
C ASN A 116 16.64 -0.41 3.06
N PRO A 117 16.56 0.35 1.96
CA PRO A 117 16.16 -0.15 0.65
C PRO A 117 16.91 -1.40 0.19
N ASN A 118 18.17 -1.55 0.58
CA ASN A 118 18.96 -2.73 0.23
C ASN A 118 18.47 -4.05 0.85
N LEU A 119 17.52 -3.99 1.78
CA LEU A 119 16.92 -5.17 2.42
C LEU A 119 15.73 -5.75 1.63
N TYR A 120 15.28 -5.07 0.58
CA TYR A 120 14.20 -5.60 -0.27
C TYR A 120 14.71 -6.77 -1.11
N PRO A 121 14.03 -7.93 -1.10
CA PRO A 121 14.51 -9.14 -1.78
C PRO A 121 14.57 -9.01 -3.31
N THR A 122 13.96 -7.99 -3.87
CA THR A 122 13.84 -7.76 -5.32
C THR A 122 14.82 -6.73 -5.87
N SER A 123 15.70 -6.17 -5.02
CA SER A 123 16.64 -5.16 -5.49
C SER A 123 17.79 -5.79 -6.28
N SER A 124 17.67 -5.81 -7.61
CA SER A 124 18.89 -5.86 -8.43
C SER A 124 19.68 -4.54 -8.23
N ALA A 125 20.98 -4.58 -8.35
CA ALA A 125 21.82 -3.40 -8.19
C ALA A 125 21.40 -2.23 -9.11
N GLU A 126 20.73 -2.52 -10.22
CA GLU A 126 20.24 -1.57 -11.21
C GLU A 126 18.92 -0.91 -10.82
N LEU A 127 18.03 -1.61 -10.12
CA LEU A 127 16.80 -1.06 -9.57
C LEU A 127 17.05 -0.11 -8.39
N LYS A 128 18.24 -0.15 -7.78
CA LYS A 128 18.65 0.79 -6.72
C LYS A 128 18.74 2.25 -7.19
N SER A 129 18.80 2.48 -8.49
CA SER A 129 18.72 3.84 -9.06
C SER A 129 17.30 4.41 -9.01
N PHE A 130 16.28 3.55 -8.81
CA PHE A 130 14.90 3.99 -8.65
C PHE A 130 14.57 4.05 -7.16
N ASP A 131 14.24 5.22 -6.65
CA ASP A 131 13.93 5.48 -5.23
C ASP A 131 12.68 4.73 -4.68
N LEU A 132 11.99 3.95 -5.52
CA LEU A 132 10.77 3.22 -5.18
C LEU A 132 10.97 1.73 -5.40
N GLU A 133 11.41 1.04 -4.36
CA GLU A 133 11.71 -0.40 -4.42
C GLU A 133 10.50 -1.32 -4.14
N SER A 134 9.37 -0.75 -3.74
CA SER A 134 8.15 -1.50 -3.48
C SER A 134 6.91 -0.66 -3.76
N ILE A 135 5.76 -1.30 -3.94
CA ILE A 135 4.48 -0.59 -4.07
C ILE A 135 4.31 0.31 -2.84
N PRO A 136 4.03 1.61 -3.02
CA PRO A 136 3.77 2.49 -1.91
C PRO A 136 2.62 1.97 -1.06
N ASN A 137 2.81 1.93 0.26
CA ASN A 137 1.76 1.49 1.19
C ASN A 137 0.56 2.46 1.18
N ALA A 138 0.82 3.72 0.82
CA ALA A 138 -0.20 4.74 0.66
C ALA A 138 0.16 5.66 -0.52
N ILE A 139 -0.85 6.18 -1.21
CA ILE A 139 -0.69 7.22 -2.23
C ILE A 139 -1.75 8.29 -1.98
N TYR A 140 -1.33 9.54 -1.86
CA TYR A 140 -2.23 10.68 -1.99
C TYR A 140 -2.18 11.24 -3.41
N PHE A 141 -3.32 11.62 -3.93
CA PHE A 141 -3.40 12.34 -5.19
C PHE A 141 -4.60 13.28 -5.25
N ASN A 142 -4.40 14.38 -5.99
CA ASN A 142 -5.46 15.28 -6.41
C ASN A 142 -5.86 14.92 -7.83
N LYS A 143 -7.13 14.61 -8.06
CA LYS A 143 -7.67 14.20 -9.37
C LYS A 143 -7.77 15.40 -10.32
N ASP A 144 -6.65 15.91 -10.71
CA ASP A 144 -6.51 16.96 -11.71
C ASP A 144 -6.00 16.38 -13.06
N LYS A 145 -5.74 17.26 -14.01
CA LYS A 145 -5.23 16.85 -15.31
C LYS A 145 -3.86 16.16 -15.20
N ASN A 146 -2.97 16.67 -14.34
CA ASN A 146 -1.62 16.13 -14.19
C ASN A 146 -1.66 14.70 -13.62
N CYS A 147 -2.50 14.48 -12.62
CA CYS A 147 -2.71 13.16 -12.03
C CYS A 147 -3.27 12.17 -13.07
N ASN A 148 -4.29 12.59 -13.84
CA ASN A 148 -4.88 11.74 -14.87
C ASN A 148 -3.88 11.42 -15.99
N ASP A 149 -3.03 12.37 -16.38
CA ASP A 149 -1.98 12.15 -17.39
C ASP A 149 -0.93 11.14 -16.87
N VAL A 150 -0.48 11.27 -15.61
CA VAL A 150 0.49 10.36 -15.01
C VAL A 150 -0.06 8.95 -14.87
N PHE A 151 -1.25 8.78 -14.30
CA PHE A 151 -1.84 7.45 -14.15
C PHE A 151 -2.31 6.87 -15.50
N GLY A 152 -2.72 7.71 -16.45
CA GLY A 152 -3.01 7.29 -17.82
C GLY A 152 -1.75 6.73 -18.50
N LEU A 153 -0.61 7.40 -18.35
CA LEU A 153 0.67 6.89 -18.84
C LEU A 153 1.08 5.59 -18.12
N ALA A 154 0.85 5.48 -16.81
CA ALA A 154 1.06 4.23 -16.08
C ALA A 154 0.25 3.06 -16.66
N VAL A 155 -1.02 3.30 -16.99
CA VAL A 155 -1.87 2.30 -17.65
C VAL A 155 -1.30 1.90 -19.02
N ILE A 156 -0.85 2.86 -19.84
CA ILE A 156 -0.25 2.58 -21.15
C ILE A 156 1.03 1.75 -21.01
N LEU A 157 1.93 2.13 -20.10
CA LEU A 157 3.17 1.39 -19.85
C LEU A 157 2.88 -0.04 -19.36
N SER A 158 1.92 -0.19 -18.46
CA SER A 158 1.55 -1.51 -17.93
C SER A 158 0.87 -2.41 -18.97
N ALA A 159 0.08 -1.83 -19.88
CA ALA A 159 -0.61 -2.56 -20.93
C ALA A 159 0.33 -3.02 -22.06
N ASN A 160 1.40 -2.27 -22.31
CA ASN A 160 2.36 -2.54 -23.38
C ASN A 160 3.64 -3.19 -22.86
N TYR A 161 3.64 -3.68 -21.61
CA TYR A 161 4.79 -4.39 -21.08
C TYR A 161 4.97 -5.74 -21.77
N HIS A 162 6.12 -5.92 -22.39
CA HIS A 162 6.58 -7.20 -22.91
C HIS A 162 7.92 -7.54 -22.25
N GLN A 163 8.06 -8.78 -21.76
CA GLN A 163 9.28 -9.22 -21.07
C GLN A 163 10.55 -8.99 -21.90
N ASP A 164 10.46 -9.22 -23.21
CA ASP A 164 11.60 -9.09 -24.14
C ASP A 164 12.06 -7.64 -24.27
N ASP A 165 11.14 -6.68 -24.27
CA ASP A 165 11.45 -5.25 -24.35
C ASP A 165 12.12 -4.77 -23.05
N TYR A 166 11.71 -5.33 -21.91
CA TYR A 166 12.29 -4.99 -20.61
C TYR A 166 13.76 -5.41 -20.53
N ILE A 167 14.12 -6.59 -21.06
CA ILE A 167 15.49 -7.09 -21.11
C ILE A 167 16.39 -6.12 -21.87
N SER A 168 15.89 -5.51 -22.95
CA SER A 168 16.67 -4.59 -23.78
C SER A 168 16.95 -3.23 -23.10
N PHE A 169 16.07 -2.80 -22.16
CA PHE A 169 16.16 -1.49 -21.50
C PHE A 169 16.99 -1.49 -20.23
N PHE A 170 17.01 -2.61 -19.48
CA PHE A 170 17.50 -2.65 -18.11
C PHE A 170 18.64 -3.64 -17.87
N VAL A 171 19.09 -4.38 -18.89
CA VAL A 171 20.07 -5.45 -18.68
C VAL A 171 21.31 -5.23 -19.50
N ASP A 172 22.39 -4.99 -18.78
CA ASP A 172 23.73 -5.25 -19.29
C ASP A 172 23.89 -6.79 -19.40
N LYS A 173 24.21 -7.28 -20.60
CA LYS A 173 24.09 -8.69 -21.03
C LYS A 173 24.93 -9.71 -20.24
N GLU A 174 25.65 -9.32 -19.20
CA GLU A 174 26.64 -10.14 -18.49
C GLU A 174 26.15 -10.77 -17.18
N HIS A 175 24.94 -10.48 -16.70
CA HIS A 175 24.44 -11.03 -15.43
C HIS A 175 23.26 -11.97 -15.60
N SER A 176 23.29 -13.12 -14.90
CA SER A 176 22.16 -14.05 -14.83
C SER A 176 20.98 -13.37 -14.13
N MET A 177 19.93 -13.07 -14.89
CA MET A 177 18.73 -12.42 -14.36
C MET A 177 17.86 -13.41 -13.58
N PRO A 178 17.21 -12.94 -12.52
CA PRO A 178 16.05 -13.64 -11.98
C PRO A 178 14.94 -13.69 -13.03
N PRO A 179 14.07 -14.71 -13.02
CA PRO A 179 12.94 -14.77 -13.94
C PRO A 179 12.11 -13.49 -13.81
N LEU A 180 11.86 -12.85 -14.96
CA LEU A 180 11.05 -11.65 -15.00
C LEU A 180 9.60 -12.00 -14.64
N PRO A 181 8.91 -11.10 -13.91
CA PRO A 181 7.50 -11.32 -13.60
C PRO A 181 6.67 -11.25 -14.90
N GLU A 182 5.57 -12.00 -14.94
CA GLU A 182 4.60 -11.98 -16.04
C GLU A 182 4.05 -10.57 -16.28
N PHE A 183 3.93 -9.77 -15.22
CA PHE A 183 3.46 -8.39 -15.26
C PHE A 183 4.49 -7.45 -14.64
N ILE A 184 4.65 -6.27 -15.24
CA ILE A 184 5.48 -5.21 -14.64
C ILE A 184 4.93 -4.81 -13.28
N TRP A 185 5.79 -4.60 -12.29
CA TRP A 185 5.34 -4.21 -10.96
C TRP A 185 4.95 -2.72 -10.88
N PRO A 186 3.89 -2.37 -10.15
CA PRO A 186 3.46 -0.98 -10.00
C PRO A 186 4.56 -0.05 -9.47
N SER A 187 5.44 -0.53 -8.59
CA SER A 187 6.59 0.22 -8.08
C SER A 187 7.55 0.65 -9.19
N TRP A 188 7.81 -0.22 -10.16
CA TRP A 188 8.68 0.08 -11.28
C TRP A 188 8.05 1.13 -12.20
N VAL A 189 6.76 0.99 -12.48
CA VAL A 189 6.02 1.98 -13.28
C VAL A 189 6.06 3.35 -12.62
N LEU A 190 5.81 3.42 -11.31
CA LEU A 190 5.87 4.68 -10.56
C LEU A 190 7.28 5.28 -10.54
N SER A 191 8.32 4.44 -10.40
CA SER A 191 9.72 4.90 -10.45
C SER A 191 10.08 5.47 -11.80
N MET A 192 9.71 4.78 -12.90
CA MET A 192 9.91 5.30 -14.25
C MET A 192 9.17 6.62 -14.46
N LEU A 193 7.90 6.68 -14.05
CA LEU A 193 7.11 7.91 -14.18
C LEU A 193 7.72 9.06 -13.39
N ARG A 194 8.24 8.81 -12.19
CA ARG A 194 8.92 9.82 -11.40
C ARG A 194 10.14 10.38 -12.12
N SER A 195 10.91 9.53 -12.80
CA SER A 195 12.11 9.97 -13.54
C SER A 195 11.81 10.81 -14.78
N ILE A 196 10.63 10.62 -15.40
CA ILE A 196 10.27 11.27 -16.69
C ILE A 196 9.24 12.40 -16.55
N THR A 197 8.56 12.52 -15.42
CA THR A 197 7.46 13.49 -15.24
C THR A 197 7.80 14.69 -14.38
N ASP A 198 9.06 14.98 -14.15
CA ASP A 198 9.56 16.16 -13.40
C ASP A 198 8.60 16.66 -12.32
N GLU A 199 8.86 16.31 -11.07
CA GLU A 199 8.16 16.80 -9.88
C GLU A 199 6.64 16.49 -9.75
N LYS A 200 6.02 15.78 -10.70
CA LYS A 200 4.60 15.42 -10.59
C LYS A 200 4.33 14.36 -9.55
N ILE A 201 5.34 13.55 -9.20
CA ILE A 201 5.30 12.59 -8.10
C ILE A 201 6.27 13.06 -7.03
N GLN A 202 5.73 13.53 -5.91
CA GLN A 202 6.49 14.01 -4.77
C GLN A 202 6.61 12.94 -3.69
N THR A 203 7.66 13.01 -2.90
CA THR A 203 7.81 12.17 -1.70
C THR A 203 7.67 13.02 -0.46
N PHE A 204 6.70 12.64 0.40
CA PHE A 204 6.46 13.30 1.68
C PHE A 204 5.80 12.29 2.63
N ASP A 205 6.33 12.18 3.85
CA ASP A 205 5.79 11.26 4.85
C ASP A 205 4.53 11.83 5.49
N PHE A 206 3.41 11.75 4.76
CA PHE A 206 2.09 12.17 5.24
C PHE A 206 1.43 11.11 6.14
N VAL A 207 1.91 9.90 6.12
CA VAL A 207 1.54 8.80 7.00
C VAL A 207 2.79 8.00 7.33
N HIS A 208 2.92 7.63 8.61
CA HIS A 208 4.00 6.75 9.04
C HIS A 208 3.69 5.33 8.57
N CYS A 209 4.47 4.80 7.64
CA CYS A 209 4.26 3.50 7.02
C CYS A 209 5.15 2.44 7.66
N ILE A 210 4.56 1.57 8.46
CA ILE A 210 5.23 0.41 9.06
C ILE A 210 5.01 -0.80 8.14
N ASP A 211 6.07 -1.44 7.71
CA ASP A 211 6.00 -2.59 6.81
C ASP A 211 6.57 -3.84 7.48
N LEU A 212 5.68 -4.69 8.00
CA LEU A 212 6.06 -5.94 8.65
C LEU A 212 6.34 -7.08 7.65
N SER A 213 6.06 -6.87 6.36
CA SER A 213 6.35 -7.86 5.31
C SER A 213 7.84 -7.93 4.95
N ILE A 214 8.61 -6.93 5.35
CA ILE A 214 10.03 -6.83 5.04
C ILE A 214 10.82 -7.60 6.09
N GLN A 215 11.56 -8.59 5.64
CA GLN A 215 12.48 -9.34 6.50
C GLN A 215 13.65 -8.43 6.88
N ALA A 216 13.71 -8.03 8.14
CA ALA A 216 14.87 -7.36 8.69
C ALA A 216 16.00 -8.38 8.85
N ASN A 217 16.85 -8.53 7.83
CA ASN A 217 18.01 -9.43 7.87
C ASN A 217 18.93 -9.21 9.08
N ASN A 218 18.83 -8.04 9.72
CA ASN A 218 19.60 -7.71 10.91
C ASN A 218 19.11 -8.41 12.19
N TYR A 219 17.88 -8.94 12.21
CA TYR A 219 17.30 -9.66 13.35
C TYR A 219 17.25 -11.17 13.14
N ILE A 220 17.62 -11.67 11.96
CA ILE A 220 17.52 -13.07 11.62
C ILE A 220 18.91 -13.67 11.61
N ASN A 221 19.17 -14.54 12.57
CA ASN A 221 20.23 -15.52 12.46
C ASN A 221 19.92 -16.40 11.24
N ASN A 222 20.86 -16.58 10.32
CA ASN A 222 20.72 -17.23 8.99
C ASN A 222 20.08 -18.65 8.99
N ASN A 223 19.66 -19.15 10.14
CA ASN A 223 19.05 -20.48 10.32
C ASN A 223 17.52 -20.43 10.53
N TRP A 224 16.85 -19.27 10.41
CA TRP A 224 15.42 -19.19 10.62
C TRP A 224 14.68 -19.45 9.32
N THR A 225 13.85 -20.52 9.33
CA THR A 225 13.01 -20.94 8.20
C THR A 225 11.62 -20.27 8.19
N ARG A 226 11.29 -19.51 9.24
CA ARG A 226 10.00 -18.83 9.40
C ARG A 226 10.14 -17.34 9.19
N ARG A 227 9.04 -16.69 8.82
CA ARG A 227 8.96 -15.24 8.66
C ARG A 227 9.18 -14.57 10.02
N TRP A 228 10.03 -13.55 10.06
CA TRP A 228 10.38 -12.89 11.32
C TRP A 228 9.15 -12.27 12.03
N SER A 229 8.14 -11.79 11.29
CA SER A 229 6.89 -11.25 11.82
C SER A 229 6.09 -12.27 12.64
N GLU A 230 6.29 -13.57 12.44
CA GLU A 230 5.62 -14.63 13.23
C GLU A 230 6.19 -14.77 14.65
N PHE A 231 7.35 -14.18 14.92
CA PHE A 231 8.02 -14.23 16.22
C PHE A 231 7.83 -12.96 17.03
N LEU A 232 7.27 -11.92 16.45
CA LEU A 232 7.01 -10.70 17.20
C LEU A 232 5.84 -10.89 18.15
N THR A 233 6.03 -10.45 19.39
CA THR A 233 4.94 -10.33 20.34
C THR A 233 4.16 -9.05 20.04
N TYR A 234 2.90 -9.20 19.71
CA TYR A 234 2.03 -8.05 19.49
C TYR A 234 0.80 -8.15 20.41
N TRP A 235 0.29 -7.02 20.80
CA TRP A 235 -0.90 -6.92 21.60
C TRP A 235 -1.61 -5.58 21.39
N VAL A 236 -2.90 -5.61 21.64
CA VAL A 236 -3.76 -4.44 21.55
C VAL A 236 -4.39 -4.21 22.91
N ASN A 237 -4.23 -3.03 23.46
CA ASN A 237 -4.84 -2.71 24.73
C ASN A 237 -6.34 -2.37 24.60
N GLU A 238 -7.03 -2.19 25.73
CA GLU A 238 -8.46 -1.84 25.77
C GLU A 238 -8.79 -0.50 25.08
N GLN A 239 -7.83 0.40 24.94
CA GLN A 239 -7.96 1.65 24.23
C GLN A 239 -7.79 1.49 22.71
N GLY A 240 -7.42 0.28 22.23
CA GLY A 240 -7.18 0.00 20.81
C GLY A 240 -5.79 0.43 20.32
N VAL A 241 -4.85 0.68 21.24
CA VAL A 241 -3.47 0.98 20.91
C VAL A 241 -2.74 -0.32 20.58
N ILE A 242 -2.13 -0.37 19.41
CA ILE A 242 -1.33 -1.51 18.96
C ILE A 242 0.09 -1.35 19.49
N LYS A 243 0.63 -2.41 20.07
CA LYS A 243 2.05 -2.51 20.41
C LYS A 243 2.64 -3.75 19.76
N ILE A 244 3.85 -3.61 19.25
CA ILE A 244 4.68 -4.71 18.78
C ILE A 244 5.92 -4.69 19.64
N GLU A 245 6.18 -5.79 20.33
CA GLU A 245 7.17 -5.83 21.42
C GLU A 245 6.88 -4.71 22.46
N ASN A 246 7.81 -3.82 22.67
CA ASN A 246 7.66 -2.68 23.58
C ASN A 246 7.29 -1.36 22.87
N PHE A 247 7.12 -1.38 21.54
CA PHE A 247 6.91 -0.19 20.73
C PHE A 247 5.43 0.04 20.43
N VAL A 248 4.94 1.23 20.74
CA VAL A 248 3.60 1.69 20.35
C VAL A 248 3.60 1.98 18.88
N GLN A 249 2.64 1.42 18.17
CA GLN A 249 2.51 1.61 16.73
C GLN A 249 1.57 2.76 16.40
N HIS A 250 1.93 3.55 15.38
CA HIS A 250 1.12 4.65 14.86
C HIS A 250 1.23 4.72 13.33
N GLY A 251 0.20 5.24 12.69
CA GLY A 251 0.13 5.36 11.24
C GLY A 251 -0.46 4.13 10.57
N LEU A 252 0.12 3.71 9.46
CA LEU A 252 -0.34 2.63 8.61
C LEU A 252 0.57 1.42 8.77
N ILE A 253 0.02 0.31 9.24
CA ILE A 253 0.76 -0.94 9.43
C ILE A 253 0.38 -1.89 8.30
N LYS A 254 1.35 -2.28 7.49
CA LYS A 254 1.23 -3.39 6.55
C LYS A 254 1.68 -4.67 7.24
N TYR A 255 0.83 -5.69 7.22
CA TYR A 255 1.12 -6.99 7.81
C TYR A 255 1.22 -8.07 6.73
N GLU A 256 2.01 -9.09 6.99
CA GLU A 256 2.33 -10.15 6.04
C GLU A 256 1.36 -11.34 6.12
N SER A 257 0.78 -11.57 7.30
CA SER A 257 0.00 -12.76 7.60
C SER A 257 -1.22 -12.41 8.43
N ASP A 258 -2.34 -13.06 8.16
CA ASP A 258 -3.57 -12.93 8.95
C ASP A 258 -3.42 -13.52 10.38
N ALA A 259 -2.27 -14.13 10.67
CA ALA A 259 -2.03 -14.76 11.98
C ALA A 259 -2.22 -13.82 13.17
N TRP A 260 -1.96 -12.51 13.01
CA TRP A 260 -2.20 -11.54 14.06
C TRP A 260 -3.57 -10.83 14.00
N LEU A 261 -4.40 -11.18 13.03
CA LEU A 261 -5.80 -10.79 12.99
C LEU A 261 -6.68 -11.76 13.79
N THR A 262 -6.23 -12.13 14.99
CA THR A 262 -7.01 -13.00 15.89
C THR A 262 -8.29 -12.31 16.32
N LYS A 263 -9.33 -13.11 16.66
CA LYS A 263 -10.58 -12.56 17.20
C LYS A 263 -10.35 -11.66 18.41
N GLU A 264 -9.37 -11.99 19.25
CA GLU A 264 -9.02 -11.19 20.41
C GLU A 264 -8.41 -9.84 20.01
N THR A 265 -7.47 -9.84 19.05
CA THR A 265 -6.88 -8.61 18.50
C THR A 265 -7.96 -7.71 17.90
N LEU A 266 -8.85 -8.27 17.08
CA LEU A 266 -9.95 -7.53 16.46
C LEU A 266 -10.93 -6.96 17.50
N LYS A 267 -11.29 -7.74 18.51
CA LYS A 267 -12.12 -7.29 19.63
C LYS A 267 -11.47 -6.13 20.39
N ASN A 268 -10.19 -6.24 20.69
CA ASN A 268 -9.45 -5.20 21.41
C ASN A 268 -9.28 -3.92 20.57
N LEU A 269 -9.18 -4.05 19.23
CA LEU A 269 -9.24 -2.91 18.32
C LEU A 269 -10.63 -2.25 18.29
N LYS A 270 -11.63 -2.85 18.96
CA LYS A 270 -13.03 -2.40 18.95
C LYS A 270 -13.58 -2.24 17.54
N LEU A 271 -13.15 -3.12 16.65
CA LEU A 271 -13.72 -3.19 15.31
C LEU A 271 -15.12 -3.79 15.38
N ASN A 272 -15.93 -3.45 14.39
CA ASN A 272 -17.35 -3.82 14.37
C ASN A 272 -17.56 -5.33 14.59
N ASP A 273 -18.51 -5.70 15.46
CA ASP A 273 -18.87 -7.11 15.74
C ASP A 273 -19.25 -7.90 14.48
N ALA A 274 -19.63 -7.24 13.40
CA ALA A 274 -19.90 -7.86 12.10
C ALA A 274 -18.66 -8.49 11.44
N ILE A 275 -17.45 -7.95 11.73
CA ILE A 275 -16.18 -8.49 11.21
C ILE A 275 -15.74 -9.71 12.04
N LEU A 276 -16.22 -9.81 13.28
CA LEU A 276 -15.84 -10.87 14.22
C LEU A 276 -16.64 -12.17 14.05
N LYS A 277 -17.67 -12.16 13.23
CA LYS A 277 -18.55 -13.31 12.93
C LYS A 277 -18.05 -14.11 11.74
#